data_9eb0b1c1aa50aba938df7fb09134ed2f
#
_entry.id   9eb0b1c1aa50aba938df7fb09134ed2f
#
_cell.length_a   1.000
_cell.length_b   1.000
_cell.length_c   1.000
_cell.angle_alpha   90.00
_cell.angle_beta   90.00
_cell.angle_gamma   90.00
#
_symmetry.space_group_name_H-M   'P 1'
#
loop_
_entity.id
_entity.type
_entity.pdbx_description
1 polymer ?
#
loop_
_entity_poly.entity_id
_entity_poly.type
_entity_poly.pdbx_seq_one_letter_code
_entity_poly.pdbx_strand_id
1 'polypeptide(L)' 'MANKWQQHLAKTRKANPKIKDVGKISKLAKKTYKK' A
#
# COMPACT_ATOMS: atom_id res chain seq x y z
N MET A 1 -14.88 -9.25 5.98
CA MET A 1 -14.09 -9.71 4.85
C MET A 1 -12.88 -8.84 4.64
N ALA A 2 -11.75 -9.45 4.40
CA ALA A 2 -10.54 -8.69 4.18
C ALA A 2 -10.62 -7.98 2.83
N ASN A 3 -10.35 -6.71 2.85
CA ASN A 3 -10.33 -5.90 1.63
C ASN A 3 -8.99 -6.09 0.94
N LYS A 4 -9.03 -6.54 -0.31
CA LYS A 4 -7.80 -6.76 -1.06
C LYS A 4 -6.95 -5.49 -1.11
N TRP A 5 -7.59 -4.35 -1.26
CA TRP A 5 -6.89 -3.08 -1.28
C TRP A 5 -6.13 -2.84 0.01
N GLN A 6 -6.79 -3.10 1.13
CA GLN A 6 -6.14 -2.92 2.43
C GLN A 6 -4.96 -3.85 2.61
N GLN A 7 -5.09 -5.09 2.14
CA GLN A 7 -3.99 -6.03 2.19
C GLN A 7 -2.82 -5.53 1.36
N HIS A 8 -3.12 -5.00 0.19
CA HIS A 8 -2.08 -4.46 -0.68
C HIS A 8 -1.39 -3.27 -0.04
N LEU A 9 -2.16 -2.41 0.61
CA LEU A 9 -1.59 -1.28 1.33
C LEU A 9 -0.64 -1.74 2.43
N ALA A 10 -1.04 -2.73 3.18
CA ALA A 10 -0.21 -3.26 4.25
C ALA A 10 1.10 -3.81 3.70
N LYS A 11 1.04 -4.51 2.59
CA LYS A 11 2.24 -5.04 1.95
C LYS A 11 3.14 -3.91 1.48
N THR A 12 2.56 -2.89 0.89
CA THR A 12 3.32 -1.75 0.40
C THR A 12 4.02 -1.05 1.56
N ARG A 13 3.33 -0.89 2.67
CA ARG A 13 3.94 -0.28 3.85
C ARG A 13 5.11 -1.09 4.36
N LYS A 14 4.96 -2.40 4.37
CA LYS A 14 6.03 -3.29 4.84
C LYS A 14 7.23 -3.22 3.90
N ALA A 15 6.98 -3.11 2.62
CA ALA A 15 8.05 -3.03 1.63
C ALA A 15 8.77 -1.68 1.69
N ASN A 16 8.12 -0.66 2.24
CA ASN A 16 8.69 0.68 2.34
C ASN A 16 8.66 1.18 3.77
N PRO A 17 9.45 0.56 4.66
CA PRO A 17 9.43 0.93 6.08
C PRO A 17 9.93 2.34 6.34
N LYS A 18 10.69 2.90 5.41
CA LYS A 18 11.20 4.26 5.55
C LYS A 18 10.16 5.30 5.29
N ILE A 19 9.13 4.95 4.54
CA ILE A 19 8.06 5.88 4.22
C ILE A 19 7.00 5.80 5.30
N LYS A 20 6.84 6.89 6.03
CA LYS A 20 5.81 6.97 7.08
C LYS A 20 4.59 7.73 6.62
N ASP A 21 4.67 8.35 5.46
CA ASP A 21 3.56 9.13 4.92
C ASP A 21 2.56 8.19 4.25
N VAL A 22 1.38 8.08 4.86
CA VAL A 22 0.34 7.19 4.34
C VAL A 22 -0.10 7.61 2.95
N GLY A 23 -0.09 8.91 2.70
CA GLY A 23 -0.45 9.40 1.37
C GLY A 23 0.49 8.89 0.29
N LYS A 24 1.78 8.89 0.59
CA LYS A 24 2.76 8.38 -0.36
C LYS A 24 2.61 6.87 -0.54
N ILE A 25 2.37 6.18 0.55
CA ILE A 25 2.14 4.74 0.49
C ILE A 25 0.94 4.42 -0.38
N SER A 26 -0.12 5.19 -0.24
CA SER A 26 -1.32 4.99 -1.05
C SER A 26 -1.02 5.19 -2.54
N LYS A 27 -0.24 6.19 -2.86
CA LYS A 27 0.13 6.46 -4.25
C LYS A 27 0.95 5.31 -4.83
N LEU A 28 1.89 4.82 -4.06
CA LEU A 28 2.71 3.68 -4.50
C LEU A 28 1.85 2.44 -4.68
N ALA A 29 0.97 2.19 -3.72
CA ALA A 29 0.09 1.05 -3.79
C ALA A 29 -0.80 1.11 -5.03
N LYS A 30 -1.29 2.30 -5.34
CA LYS A 30 -2.11 2.51 -6.52
C LYS A 30 -1.35 2.19 -7.80
N LYS A 31 -0.09 2.54 -7.84
CA LYS A 31 0.74 2.30 -9.01
C LYS A 31 0.94 0.82 -9.26
N THR A 32 1.12 0.06 -8.19
CA THR A 32 1.40 -1.37 -8.31
C THR A 32 0.15 -2.22 -8.20
N TYR A 33 -0.95 -1.62 -7.80
CA TYR A 33 -2.19 -2.36 -7.64
C TYR A 33 -2.88 -2.51 -8.99
N LYS A 34 -2.99 -3.74 -9.44
CA LYS A 34 -3.69 -4.04 -10.68
C LYS A 34 -4.90 -4.88 -10.36
N LYS A 35 -6.01 -4.52 -10.94
CA LYS A 35 -7.24 -5.29 -10.77
C LYS A 35 -7.15 -6.64 -11.42
#